data_3c0f7a77a5d96a7964af996e1e4fd0e5
#
_entry.id   3c0f7a77a5d96a7964af996e1e4fd0e5
#
_cell.length_a   1.000
_cell.length_b   1.000
_cell.length_c   1.000
_cell.angle_alpha   90.00
_cell.angle_beta   90.00
_cell.angle_gamma   90.00
#
_symmetry.space_group_name_H-M   'P 1'
#
loop_
_entity.id
_entity.type
_entity.pdbx_description
1 polymer ?
#
loop_
_entity_poly.entity_id
_entity_poly.type
_entity_poly.pdbx_seq_one_letter_code
_entity_poly.pdbx_strand_id
1 'polypeptide(L)'
;AIVNFEGFEEYGAGQRIVDKIKTRLEPHDSLQVVDIMRYADVPNKGFLKPREALELAMKLGVDIVVTGAVSKFDVDRFAGLNVPYLVKLPEAQVEVGLRFRVLEFDSTKTEMKAHNQEVRGMGKMRKGVRLLSGDRRDITSSASAVELEGVQEQALDDLVGNMLAAMAGQFSWVPPDFLP
;
A
#
# COMPACT_ATOMS: atom_id res chain seq x y z
N ALA A 1 -11.81 -6.40 -10.09
CA ALA A 1 -12.20 -5.93 -8.74
C ALA A 1 -11.00 -5.96 -7.80
N ILE A 2 -10.93 -5.04 -6.86
CA ILE A 2 -9.92 -5.02 -5.81
C ILE A 2 -10.63 -5.28 -4.48
N VAL A 3 -10.17 -6.33 -3.78
CA VAL A 3 -10.65 -6.68 -2.43
C VAL A 3 -9.84 -5.88 -1.40
N ASN A 4 -10.49 -5.41 -0.33
CA ASN A 4 -9.79 -4.69 0.72
C ASN A 4 -8.71 -5.57 1.36
N PHE A 5 -7.50 -5.02 1.52
CA PHE A 5 -6.39 -5.75 2.09
C PHE A 5 -6.54 -5.87 3.60
N GLU A 6 -6.35 -7.08 4.11
CA GLU A 6 -6.42 -7.39 5.55
C GLU A 6 -5.12 -6.98 6.26
N GLY A 7 -5.21 -6.69 7.54
CA GLY A 7 -4.08 -6.41 8.43
C GLY A 7 -3.87 -4.93 8.73
N PHE A 8 -3.38 -4.67 9.93
CA PHE A 8 -3.09 -3.34 10.45
C PHE A 8 -4.28 -2.36 10.38
N GLU A 9 -5.46 -2.85 10.82
CA GLU A 9 -6.71 -2.11 10.83
C GLU A 9 -6.64 -0.81 11.62
N GLU A 10 -5.82 -0.75 12.68
CA GLU A 10 -5.57 0.46 13.49
C GLU A 10 -5.00 1.63 12.67
N TYR A 11 -4.33 1.35 11.56
CA TYR A 11 -3.81 2.36 10.64
C TYR A 11 -4.69 2.56 9.40
N GLY A 12 -5.76 1.76 9.26
CA GLY A 12 -6.60 1.76 8.07
C GLY A 12 -5.84 1.43 6.79
N ALA A 13 -4.70 0.73 6.91
CA ALA A 13 -3.73 0.56 5.82
C ALA A 13 -4.34 -0.12 4.60
N GLY A 14 -5.14 -1.16 4.80
CA GLY A 14 -5.77 -1.90 3.70
C GLY A 14 -6.65 -1.02 2.83
N GLN A 15 -7.55 -0.23 3.44
CA GLN A 15 -8.44 0.67 2.70
C GLN A 15 -7.67 1.79 2.00
N ARG A 16 -6.69 2.40 2.68
CA ARG A 16 -5.86 3.47 2.10
C ARG A 16 -5.10 2.99 0.86
N ILE A 17 -4.59 1.75 0.87
CA ILE A 17 -3.95 1.14 -0.31
C ILE A 17 -4.94 0.99 -1.46
N VAL A 18 -6.16 0.47 -1.19
CA VAL A 18 -7.20 0.31 -2.22
C VAL A 18 -7.57 1.66 -2.84
N ASP A 19 -7.77 2.69 -2.02
CA ASP A 19 -8.13 4.02 -2.48
C ASP A 19 -7.02 4.64 -3.36
N LYS A 20 -5.75 4.46 -2.97
CA LYS A 20 -4.60 4.91 -3.79
C LYS A 20 -4.49 4.15 -5.12
N ILE A 21 -4.71 2.84 -5.12
CA ILE A 21 -4.73 2.05 -6.37
C ILE A 21 -5.85 2.54 -7.29
N LYS A 22 -7.05 2.74 -6.77
CA LYS A 22 -8.18 3.30 -7.53
C LYS A 22 -7.80 4.63 -8.16
N THR A 23 -7.34 5.59 -7.35
CA THR A 23 -6.97 6.93 -7.84
C THR A 23 -5.93 6.89 -8.96
N ARG A 24 -4.99 5.94 -8.90
CA ARG A 24 -3.97 5.79 -9.95
C ARG A 24 -4.46 5.08 -11.21
N LEU A 25 -5.44 4.17 -11.07
CA LEU A 25 -5.99 3.42 -12.20
C LEU A 25 -7.18 4.13 -12.88
N GLU A 26 -7.94 4.96 -12.18
CA GLU A 26 -9.09 5.69 -12.72
C GLU A 26 -8.82 6.52 -13.98
N PRO A 27 -7.64 7.15 -14.19
CA PRO A 27 -7.35 7.88 -15.41
C PRO A 27 -7.23 7.01 -16.67
N HIS A 28 -7.15 5.69 -16.52
CA HIS A 28 -6.97 4.77 -17.62
C HIS A 28 -8.31 4.21 -18.10
N ASP A 29 -8.85 4.71 -19.20
CA ASP A 29 -10.15 4.34 -19.77
C ASP A 29 -10.30 2.83 -20.09
N SER A 30 -9.17 2.12 -20.23
CA SER A 30 -9.15 0.68 -20.48
C SER A 30 -9.44 -0.17 -19.24
N LEU A 31 -9.47 0.43 -18.03
CA LEU A 31 -9.63 -0.27 -16.76
C LEU A 31 -10.85 0.26 -16.01
N GLN A 32 -11.77 -0.63 -15.69
CA GLN A 32 -12.87 -0.32 -14.77
C GLN A 32 -12.58 -0.95 -13.40
N VAL A 33 -12.29 -0.11 -12.40
CA VAL A 33 -12.08 -0.56 -11.03
C VAL A 33 -13.42 -0.69 -10.30
N VAL A 34 -13.79 -1.91 -9.94
CA VAL A 34 -15.01 -2.20 -9.19
C VAL A 34 -14.72 -2.18 -7.69
N ASP A 35 -15.42 -1.33 -6.97
CA ASP A 35 -15.35 -1.26 -5.50
C ASP A 35 -16.27 -2.30 -4.86
N ILE A 36 -15.67 -3.34 -4.30
CA ILE A 36 -16.43 -4.41 -3.67
C ILE A 36 -17.10 -4.02 -2.36
N MET A 37 -16.63 -2.94 -1.70
CA MET A 37 -17.24 -2.46 -0.45
C MET A 37 -18.71 -2.04 -0.60
N ARG A 38 -19.15 -1.82 -1.85
CA ARG A 38 -20.55 -1.51 -2.16
C ARG A 38 -21.45 -2.75 -2.19
N TYR A 39 -20.89 -3.95 -2.09
CA TYR A 39 -21.61 -5.22 -2.19
C TYR A 39 -21.58 -5.93 -0.83
N ALA A 40 -22.68 -5.84 -0.08
CA ALA A 40 -22.76 -6.33 1.30
C ALA A 40 -22.57 -7.86 1.48
N ASP A 41 -22.87 -8.63 0.44
CA ASP A 41 -22.89 -10.10 0.49
C ASP A 41 -21.61 -10.76 -0.07
N VAL A 42 -20.51 -10.06 -0.09
CA VAL A 42 -19.27 -10.54 -0.71
C VAL A 42 -18.14 -10.50 0.31
N PRO A 43 -17.22 -11.50 0.34
CA PRO A 43 -16.00 -11.40 1.11
C PRO A 43 -15.25 -10.13 0.71
N ASN A 44 -15.06 -9.22 1.64
CA ASN A 44 -14.60 -7.87 1.34
C ASN A 44 -13.18 -7.58 1.82
N LYS A 45 -12.47 -8.57 2.36
CA LYS A 45 -11.09 -8.39 2.82
C LYS A 45 -10.27 -9.67 2.82
N GLY A 46 -8.96 -9.48 2.80
CA GLY A 46 -7.96 -10.53 2.95
C GLY A 46 -7.71 -11.35 1.69
N PHE A 47 -7.04 -12.48 1.88
CA PHE A 47 -6.80 -13.44 0.83
C PHE A 47 -8.04 -14.30 0.57
N LEU A 48 -8.65 -14.15 -0.59
CA LEU A 48 -9.73 -15.03 -1.01
C LEU A 48 -9.16 -16.37 -1.50
N LYS A 49 -9.91 -17.45 -1.20
CA LYS A 49 -9.66 -18.75 -1.82
C LYS A 49 -10.02 -18.68 -3.30
N PRO A 50 -9.40 -19.51 -4.16
CA PRO A 50 -9.67 -19.51 -5.59
C PRO A 50 -11.16 -19.60 -5.94
N ARG A 51 -11.90 -20.45 -5.24
CA ARG A 51 -13.34 -20.61 -5.45
C ARG A 51 -14.15 -19.38 -5.07
N GLU A 52 -13.82 -18.76 -3.94
CA GLU A 52 -14.48 -17.52 -3.48
C GLU A 52 -14.21 -16.36 -4.45
N ALA A 53 -12.97 -16.27 -4.95
CA ALA A 53 -12.60 -15.27 -5.95
C ALA A 53 -13.32 -15.49 -7.30
N LEU A 54 -13.51 -16.74 -7.71
CA LEU A 54 -14.28 -17.07 -8.91
C LEU A 54 -15.77 -16.68 -8.75
N GLU A 55 -16.38 -17.04 -7.62
CA GLU A 55 -17.76 -16.66 -7.31
C GLU A 55 -17.93 -15.13 -7.30
N LEU A 56 -16.93 -14.43 -6.74
CA LEU A 56 -16.88 -12.97 -6.77
C LEU A 56 -16.78 -12.40 -8.18
N ALA A 57 -15.85 -12.93 -8.99
CA ALA A 57 -15.67 -12.50 -10.38
C ALA A 57 -16.95 -12.67 -11.20
N MET A 58 -17.59 -13.83 -11.08
CA MET A 58 -18.86 -14.11 -11.76
C MET A 58 -19.99 -13.19 -11.29
N LYS A 59 -20.12 -12.96 -9.99
CA LYS A 59 -21.16 -12.10 -9.40
C LYS A 59 -21.01 -10.63 -9.84
N LEU A 60 -19.78 -10.15 -9.96
CA LEU A 60 -19.48 -8.77 -10.35
C LEU A 60 -19.25 -8.57 -11.84
N GLY A 61 -19.16 -9.65 -12.62
CA GLY A 61 -18.85 -9.59 -14.05
C GLY A 61 -17.45 -9.00 -14.31
N VAL A 62 -16.45 -9.39 -13.51
CA VAL A 62 -15.07 -8.89 -13.62
C VAL A 62 -14.12 -9.99 -14.04
N ASP A 63 -13.13 -9.64 -14.86
CA ASP A 63 -12.12 -10.58 -15.36
C ASP A 63 -10.94 -10.76 -14.41
N ILE A 64 -10.74 -9.79 -13.48
CA ILE A 64 -9.58 -9.74 -12.61
C ILE A 64 -10.00 -9.45 -11.18
N VAL A 65 -9.49 -10.25 -10.24
CA VAL A 65 -9.64 -10.01 -8.80
C VAL A 65 -8.26 -9.88 -8.16
N VAL A 66 -8.03 -8.76 -7.48
CA VAL A 66 -6.82 -8.53 -6.68
C VAL A 66 -7.19 -8.65 -5.20
N THR A 67 -6.46 -9.47 -4.48
CA THR A 67 -6.70 -9.79 -3.07
C THR A 67 -5.37 -9.89 -2.33
N GLY A 68 -5.34 -9.64 -1.02
CA GLY A 68 -4.09 -9.72 -0.29
C GLY A 68 -4.17 -9.26 1.16
N ALA A 69 -3.00 -9.14 1.78
CA ALA A 69 -2.86 -8.69 3.15
C ALA A 69 -1.62 -7.81 3.32
N VAL A 70 -1.74 -6.79 4.15
CA VAL A 70 -0.59 -6.01 4.62
C VAL A 70 0.21 -6.91 5.55
N SER A 71 1.43 -7.23 5.17
CA SER A 71 2.30 -8.18 5.87
C SER A 71 3.20 -7.50 6.90
N LYS A 72 3.40 -6.19 6.74
CA LYS A 72 4.27 -5.38 7.59
C LYS A 72 3.80 -3.94 7.63
N PHE A 73 3.85 -3.32 8.81
CA PHE A 73 3.64 -1.89 8.98
C PHE A 73 4.50 -1.43 10.17
N ASP A 74 5.76 -1.13 9.90
CA ASP A 74 6.72 -0.74 10.92
C ASP A 74 6.93 0.78 10.90
N VAL A 75 6.88 1.37 12.07
CA VAL A 75 7.13 2.78 12.30
C VAL A 75 8.34 2.93 13.19
N ASP A 76 9.48 3.21 12.59
CA ASP A 76 10.73 3.45 13.30
C ASP A 76 10.95 4.94 13.54
N ARG A 77 11.15 5.29 14.79
CA ARG A 77 11.52 6.64 15.23
C ARG A 77 12.96 6.60 15.72
N PHE A 78 13.87 7.07 14.91
CA PHE A 78 15.26 7.16 15.31
C PHE A 78 15.51 8.50 15.99
N ALA A 79 16.07 8.46 17.22
CA ALA A 79 16.82 9.59 17.73
C ALA A 79 18.11 9.67 16.90
N GLY A 80 18.14 10.55 15.90
CA GLY A 80 19.27 10.70 15.02
C GLY A 80 20.59 10.87 15.74
N LEU A 81 21.71 10.85 15.02
CA LEU A 81 23.08 10.91 15.50
C LEU A 81 23.21 11.93 16.65
N ASN A 82 23.48 11.43 17.86
CA ASN A 82 23.66 12.25 19.03
C ASN A 82 25.14 12.65 19.08
N VAL A 83 25.51 13.67 18.32
CA VAL A 83 26.85 14.26 18.45
C VAL A 83 26.80 15.19 19.65
N PRO A 84 27.62 14.94 20.73
CA PRO A 84 27.66 15.81 21.87
C PRO A 84 27.90 17.24 21.38
N TYR A 85 27.01 18.15 21.79
CA TYR A 85 27.04 19.60 21.54
C TYR A 85 26.58 20.10 20.15
N LEU A 86 26.24 19.26 19.12
CA LEU A 86 26.03 19.83 17.80
C LEU A 86 24.70 19.51 17.10
N VAL A 87 24.13 18.33 17.17
CA VAL A 87 22.95 18.06 16.32
C VAL A 87 22.15 16.86 16.79
N LYS A 88 20.85 17.02 16.97
CA LYS A 88 19.86 15.93 16.90
C LYS A 88 19.12 16.04 15.58
N LEU A 89 19.26 15.03 14.76
CA LEU A 89 18.45 14.85 13.54
C LEU A 89 17.39 13.81 13.84
N PRO A 90 16.15 14.17 14.17
CA PRO A 90 15.09 13.19 14.27
C PRO A 90 14.80 12.64 12.89
N GLU A 91 14.93 11.34 12.74
CA GLU A 91 14.52 10.62 11.56
C GLU A 91 13.29 9.79 11.89
N ALA A 92 12.29 9.81 11.04
CA ALA A 92 11.18 8.87 11.06
C ALA A 92 11.21 8.06 9.76
N GLN A 93 11.06 6.76 9.91
CA GLN A 93 10.95 5.84 8.78
C GLN A 93 9.72 4.99 8.97
N VAL A 94 8.96 4.79 7.89
CA VAL A 94 7.84 3.86 7.85
C VAL A 94 8.11 2.86 6.74
N GLU A 95 8.02 1.58 7.06
CA GLU A 95 8.08 0.50 6.09
C GLU A 95 6.75 -0.24 6.07
N VAL A 96 6.16 -0.37 4.88
CA VAL A 96 4.92 -1.11 4.65
C VAL A 96 5.19 -2.24 3.69
N GLY A 97 4.80 -3.46 4.05
CA GLY A 97 4.87 -4.65 3.21
C GLY A 97 3.47 -5.13 2.82
N LEU A 98 3.29 -5.52 1.58
CA LEU A 98 2.04 -6.06 1.05
C LEU A 98 2.31 -7.38 0.33
N ARG A 99 1.62 -8.43 0.74
CA ARG A 99 1.49 -9.66 -0.06
C ARG A 99 0.15 -9.63 -0.75
N PHE A 100 0.15 -9.82 -2.06
CA PHE A 100 -1.07 -9.80 -2.85
C PHE A 100 -1.08 -10.92 -3.89
N ARG A 101 -2.28 -11.21 -4.36
CA ARG A 101 -2.56 -12.19 -5.40
C ARG A 101 -3.43 -11.55 -6.46
N VAL A 102 -3.02 -11.70 -7.70
CA VAL A 102 -3.83 -11.37 -8.87
C VAL A 102 -4.43 -12.67 -9.41
N LEU A 103 -5.73 -12.68 -9.57
CA LEU A 103 -6.50 -13.80 -10.10
C LEU A 103 -7.12 -13.33 -11.41
N GLU A 104 -6.72 -13.93 -12.52
CA GLU A 104 -7.28 -13.68 -13.86
C GLU A 104 -8.22 -14.81 -14.24
N PHE A 105 -9.40 -14.43 -14.71
CA PHE A 105 -10.44 -15.35 -15.16
C PHE A 105 -10.59 -15.27 -16.65
N ASP A 106 -10.41 -16.40 -17.33
CA ASP A 106 -10.72 -16.53 -18.74
C ASP A 106 -12.11 -17.18 -18.88
N SER A 107 -13.12 -16.36 -19.16
CA SER A 107 -14.50 -16.81 -19.32
C SER A 107 -14.68 -17.83 -20.46
N THR A 108 -13.76 -17.84 -21.44
CA THR A 108 -13.81 -18.75 -22.58
C THR A 108 -13.23 -20.12 -22.26
N LYS A 109 -12.31 -20.20 -21.27
CA LYS A 109 -11.57 -21.43 -20.95
C LYS A 109 -11.95 -22.06 -19.62
N THR A 110 -12.75 -21.37 -18.81
CA THR A 110 -13.03 -21.77 -17.42
C THR A 110 -11.75 -21.95 -16.57
N GLU A 111 -10.67 -21.33 -17.03
CA GLU A 111 -9.37 -21.39 -16.38
C GLU A 111 -9.14 -20.14 -15.53
N MET A 112 -8.54 -20.35 -14.37
CA MET A 112 -8.11 -19.30 -13.47
C MET A 112 -6.60 -19.34 -13.36
N LYS A 113 -5.96 -18.21 -13.59
CA LYS A 113 -4.53 -18.02 -13.32
C LYS A 113 -4.36 -17.22 -12.05
N ALA A 114 -3.48 -17.68 -11.16
CA ALA A 114 -3.19 -17.04 -9.89
C ALA A 114 -1.72 -16.68 -9.81
N HIS A 115 -1.44 -15.40 -9.59
CA HIS A 115 -0.08 -14.86 -9.43
C HIS A 115 0.08 -14.24 -8.06
N ASN A 116 1.03 -14.75 -7.27
CA ASN A 116 1.33 -14.21 -5.94
C ASN A 116 2.57 -13.32 -6.01
N GLN A 117 2.50 -12.18 -5.32
CA GLN A 117 3.60 -11.24 -5.24
C GLN A 117 3.72 -10.64 -3.84
N GLU A 118 4.91 -10.13 -3.54
CA GLU A 118 5.17 -9.33 -2.34
C GLU A 118 5.93 -8.06 -2.76
N VAL A 119 5.46 -6.93 -2.25
CA VAL A 119 6.07 -5.62 -2.49
C VAL A 119 6.23 -4.87 -1.18
N ARG A 120 7.12 -3.88 -1.17
CA ARG A 120 7.37 -3.02 -0.03
C ARG A 120 7.36 -1.57 -0.46
N GLY A 121 6.93 -0.70 0.44
CA GLY A 121 7.00 0.73 0.32
C GLY A 121 7.71 1.34 1.52
N MET A 122 8.44 2.42 1.29
CA MET A 122 9.22 3.11 2.32
C MET A 122 8.95 4.61 2.28
N GLY A 123 8.60 5.16 3.45
CA GLY A 123 8.55 6.59 3.70
C GLY A 123 9.68 7.00 4.63
N LYS A 124 10.34 8.11 4.35
CA LYS A 124 11.42 8.65 5.18
C LYS A 124 11.28 10.15 5.36
N MET A 125 11.42 10.60 6.58
CA MET A 125 11.54 12.01 6.90
C MET A 125 12.86 12.28 7.62
N ARG A 126 13.60 13.29 7.14
CA ARG A 126 14.77 13.83 7.81
C ARG A 126 14.49 15.27 8.19
N LYS A 127 14.48 15.57 9.47
CA LYS A 127 14.47 16.97 9.89
C LYS A 127 15.88 17.56 9.73
N GLY A 128 15.93 18.75 9.14
CA GLY A 128 17.18 19.50 9.01
C GLY A 128 17.84 19.81 10.37
N VAL A 129 19.13 20.12 10.31
CA VAL A 129 19.98 20.47 11.46
C VAL A 129 19.35 21.61 12.25
N ARG A 130 19.00 21.40 13.52
CA ARG A 130 18.74 22.48 14.47
C ARG A 130 19.96 22.65 15.37
N LEU A 131 20.59 23.80 15.29
CA LEU A 131 21.60 24.21 16.27
C LEU A 131 20.91 24.34 17.64
N LEU A 132 21.40 23.63 18.63
CA LEU A 132 20.88 23.71 19.99
C LEU A 132 21.24 25.10 20.57
N SER A 133 20.35 26.06 20.52
CA SER A 133 20.44 27.27 21.33
C SER A 133 19.93 26.94 22.73
N GLY A 134 20.86 26.73 23.65
CA GLY A 134 20.79 27.03 25.08
C GLY A 134 19.74 26.41 25.99
N ASP A 135 18.63 25.87 25.54
CA ASP A 135 17.60 25.39 26.47
C ASP A 135 17.48 23.84 26.45
N ARG A 136 17.99 23.24 27.53
CA ARG A 136 18.10 21.78 27.72
C ARG A 136 16.76 21.05 27.88
N ARG A 137 15.62 21.75 27.90
CA ARG A 137 14.32 21.16 28.23
C ARG A 137 13.51 20.69 27.04
N ASP A 138 13.85 21.08 25.81
CA ASP A 138 13.08 20.70 24.58
C ASP A 138 13.72 19.56 23.79
N ILE A 139 14.19 18.53 24.47
CA ILE A 139 14.89 17.38 23.86
C ILE A 139 13.91 16.33 23.32
N THR A 140 12.61 16.50 23.47
CA THR A 140 11.58 15.57 23.01
C THR A 140 10.87 16.06 21.75
N SER A 141 11.57 16.52 20.73
CA SER A 141 10.93 16.68 19.43
C SER A 141 10.85 15.33 18.71
N SER A 142 10.04 14.42 19.24
CA SER A 142 9.49 13.33 18.44
C SER A 142 8.77 13.93 17.23
N ALA A 143 8.82 13.25 16.08
CA ALA A 143 8.02 13.64 14.93
C ALA A 143 6.57 13.88 15.40
N SER A 144 5.99 15.02 15.05
CA SER A 144 4.59 15.31 15.36
C SER A 144 3.69 14.26 14.68
N ALA A 145 2.47 14.06 15.19
CA ALA A 145 1.52 13.14 14.58
C ALA A 145 1.30 13.45 13.10
N VAL A 146 1.22 14.73 12.73
CA VAL A 146 1.04 15.19 11.34
C VAL A 146 2.25 14.84 10.47
N GLU A 147 3.46 14.99 11.00
CA GLU A 147 4.68 14.63 10.27
C GLU A 147 4.78 13.12 10.05
N LEU A 148 4.39 12.33 11.05
CA LEU A 148 4.36 10.88 10.96
C LEU A 148 3.33 10.41 9.93
N GLU A 149 2.15 11.02 9.90
CA GLU A 149 1.13 10.75 8.89
C GLU A 149 1.65 11.02 7.47
N GLY A 150 2.39 12.12 7.27
CA GLY A 150 3.05 12.40 5.99
C GLY A 150 4.05 11.31 5.57
N VAL A 151 4.81 10.75 6.52
CA VAL A 151 5.75 9.64 6.24
C VAL A 151 4.99 8.35 5.93
N GLN A 152 3.89 8.09 6.61
CA GLN A 152 3.01 6.94 6.32
C GLN A 152 2.40 7.05 4.93
N GLU A 153 1.90 8.23 4.55
CA GLU A 153 1.36 8.48 3.21
C GLU A 153 2.42 8.23 2.13
N GLN A 154 3.64 8.73 2.34
CA GLN A 154 4.75 8.49 1.42
C GLN A 154 5.07 6.99 1.28
N ALA A 155 5.08 6.24 2.40
CA ALA A 155 5.31 4.79 2.37
C ALA A 155 4.21 4.04 1.60
N LEU A 156 2.95 4.45 1.77
CA LEU A 156 1.83 3.86 1.03
C LEU A 156 1.85 4.22 -0.45
N ASP A 157 2.27 5.44 -0.80
CA ASP A 157 2.42 5.86 -2.20
C ASP A 157 3.54 5.09 -2.91
N ASP A 158 4.66 4.89 -2.23
CA ASP A 158 5.79 4.09 -2.74
C ASP A 158 5.37 2.63 -2.91
N LEU A 159 4.67 2.07 -1.91
CA LEU A 159 4.14 0.71 -1.96
C LEU A 159 3.23 0.49 -3.18
N VAL A 160 2.26 1.39 -3.39
CA VAL A 160 1.32 1.29 -4.51
C VAL A 160 2.04 1.48 -5.84
N GLY A 161 3.04 2.38 -5.92
CA GLY A 161 3.90 2.51 -7.08
C GLY A 161 4.61 1.20 -7.42
N ASN A 162 5.27 0.59 -6.44
CA ASN A 162 5.98 -0.68 -6.59
C ASN A 162 5.03 -1.83 -6.96
N MET A 163 3.81 -1.86 -6.39
CA MET A 163 2.79 -2.84 -6.74
C MET A 163 2.36 -2.71 -8.20
N LEU A 164 2.02 -1.51 -8.65
CA LEU A 164 1.58 -1.27 -10.03
C LEU A 164 2.70 -1.52 -11.03
N ALA A 165 3.95 -1.15 -10.71
CA ALA A 165 5.11 -1.47 -11.53
C ALA A 165 5.34 -2.99 -11.67
N ALA A 166 5.25 -3.73 -10.56
CA ALA A 166 5.34 -5.18 -10.57
C ALA A 166 4.24 -5.83 -11.41
N MET A 167 3.00 -5.30 -11.32
CA MET A 167 1.88 -5.76 -12.14
C MET A 167 2.06 -5.40 -13.62
N ALA A 168 2.52 -4.19 -13.96
CA ALA A 168 2.77 -3.76 -15.35
C ALA A 168 3.86 -4.61 -16.03
N GLY A 169 4.87 -5.04 -15.27
CA GLY A 169 5.89 -5.96 -15.79
C GLY A 169 5.40 -7.38 -16.05
N GLN A 170 4.25 -7.78 -15.51
CA GLN A 170 3.73 -9.15 -15.60
C GLN A 170 2.42 -9.25 -16.42
N PHE A 171 1.59 -8.21 -16.39
CA PHE A 171 0.25 -8.22 -16.96
C PHE A 171 0.10 -7.16 -18.04
N SER A 172 -0.28 -7.58 -19.25
CA SER A 172 -0.45 -6.68 -20.40
C SER A 172 -1.64 -5.72 -20.28
N TRP A 173 -2.57 -5.98 -19.36
CA TRP A 173 -3.72 -5.11 -19.09
C TRP A 173 -3.39 -3.94 -18.14
N VAL A 174 -2.26 -4.01 -17.45
CA VAL A 174 -1.79 -2.87 -16.63
C VAL A 174 -1.08 -1.88 -17.55
N PRO A 175 -1.41 -0.58 -17.48
CA PRO A 175 -0.77 0.41 -18.32
C PRO A 175 0.75 0.42 -18.16
N PRO A 176 1.53 0.52 -19.26
CA PRO A 176 3.00 0.51 -19.22
C PRO A 176 3.58 1.74 -18.52
N ASP A 177 2.81 2.80 -18.33
CA ASP A 177 3.23 4.02 -17.66
C ASP A 177 3.65 3.81 -16.19
N PHE A 178 3.31 2.65 -15.62
CA PHE A 178 3.75 2.24 -14.28
C PHE A 178 5.10 1.53 -14.27
N LEU A 179 5.69 1.23 -15.43
CA LEU A 179 7.04 0.69 -15.49
C LEU A 179 8.05 1.77 -15.10
N PRO A 180 9.09 1.41 -14.31
CA PRO A 180 10.11 2.36 -13.85
C PRO A 180 10.97 2.89 -14.97
#